data_00f9c140007436ce6d89b0ba5281a7f4
#
_entry.id   00f9c140007436ce6d89b0ba5281a7f4
#
_cell.length_a   1.000
_cell.length_b   1.000
_cell.length_c   1.000
_cell.angle_alpha   90.00
_cell.angle_beta   90.00
_cell.angle_gamma   90.00
#
_symmetry.space_group_name_H-M   'P 1'
#
loop_
_entity.id
_entity.type
_entity.pdbx_description
1 polymer ?
#
loop_
_entity_poly.entity_id
_entity_poly.type
_entity_poly.pdbx_seq_one_letter_code
_entity_poly.pdbx_strand_id
1 'polypeptide(L)'
;MVQYARPTGDKADDGRWSTTDGGGTPTYYTAIDESSASDSDYITGDGSSGSEIQIDFELTNGLSDPSATTGHKLIFRYNTDGSSSDATLTVRLMEGSTIRMSDAVDVTGVSSYTTRTYAPTNTTGSIGSYDNMFLRIIFEDGDASDSVYISQAYVEVPDASGGSSIAPIAMNHYRKLRG
;
A
#
# COMPACT_ATOMS: atom_id res chain seq x y z
N MET A 1 -6.69 -5.18 16.35
CA MET A 1 -7.35 -4.34 15.32
C MET A 1 -6.31 -4.12 14.24
N VAL A 2 -6.66 -4.10 12.96
CA VAL A 2 -5.70 -3.83 11.88
C VAL A 2 -5.56 -2.32 11.72
N GLN A 3 -4.35 -1.84 11.47
CA GLN A 3 -4.04 -0.46 11.12
C GLN A 3 -3.93 -0.33 9.59
N TYR A 4 -4.24 0.84 9.05
CA TYR A 4 -4.18 1.08 7.60
C TYR A 4 -3.22 2.24 7.31
N ALA A 5 -2.16 1.96 6.57
CA ALA A 5 -1.29 2.98 6.01
C ALA A 5 -1.80 3.34 4.61
N ARG A 6 -2.40 4.52 4.48
CA ARG A 6 -2.94 5.05 3.23
C ARG A 6 -2.05 6.16 2.70
N PRO A 7 -2.06 6.41 1.41
CA PRO A 7 -1.45 7.61 0.83
C PRO A 7 -1.96 8.89 1.52
N THR A 8 -1.07 9.79 1.84
CA THR A 8 -1.37 11.09 2.48
C THR A 8 -0.67 12.25 1.80
N GLY A 9 0.19 11.96 0.83
CA GLY A 9 0.93 12.95 0.06
C GLY A 9 1.66 12.30 -1.10
N ASP A 10 1.88 13.10 -2.13
CA ASP A 10 2.76 12.75 -3.25
C ASP A 10 4.21 12.97 -2.82
N LYS A 11 5.05 11.97 -3.00
CA LYS A 11 6.45 12.02 -2.59
C LYS A 11 7.40 12.27 -3.76
N ALA A 12 7.23 11.54 -4.83
CA ALA A 12 8.03 11.66 -6.06
C ALA A 12 7.25 11.08 -7.24
N ASP A 13 7.47 11.64 -8.41
CA ASP A 13 6.86 11.23 -9.67
C ASP A 13 7.84 11.53 -10.80
N ASP A 14 7.88 10.70 -11.82
CA ASP A 14 8.74 10.84 -12.99
C ASP A 14 8.12 11.71 -14.10
N GLY A 15 6.94 12.32 -13.85
CA GLY A 15 6.25 13.22 -14.76
C GLY A 15 5.42 12.51 -15.84
N ARG A 16 5.20 11.20 -15.71
CA ARG A 16 4.38 10.39 -16.64
C ARG A 16 3.10 9.85 -16.00
N TRP A 17 2.72 10.41 -14.88
CA TRP A 17 1.48 10.11 -14.19
C TRP A 17 0.49 11.27 -14.34
N SER A 18 -0.78 10.93 -14.36
CA SER A 18 -1.90 11.88 -14.39
C SER A 18 -3.01 11.41 -13.46
N THR A 19 -3.99 12.27 -13.18
CA THR A 19 -5.15 11.92 -12.37
C THR A 19 -6.43 12.40 -13.02
N THR A 20 -7.55 11.73 -12.72
CA THR A 20 -8.88 12.11 -13.18
C THR A 20 -9.41 13.36 -12.52
N ASP A 21 -8.88 13.76 -11.39
CA ASP A 21 -9.33 14.92 -10.60
C ASP A 21 -9.14 16.30 -11.25
N GLY A 22 -8.88 16.40 -12.51
CA GLY A 22 -9.06 17.52 -13.45
C GLY A 22 -8.83 18.96 -12.97
N GLY A 23 -8.39 19.18 -11.78
CA GLY A 23 -8.36 20.49 -11.13
C GLY A 23 -7.02 20.85 -10.51
N GLY A 24 -6.20 21.61 -11.20
CA GLY A 24 -5.03 22.25 -10.61
C GLY A 24 -3.78 21.35 -10.57
N THR A 25 -2.87 21.61 -9.66
CA THR A 25 -1.69 20.76 -9.44
C THR A 25 -2.18 19.39 -8.97
N PRO A 26 -1.92 18.31 -9.72
CA PRO A 26 -2.48 17.01 -9.38
C PRO A 26 -1.94 16.57 -8.02
N THR A 27 -2.85 16.25 -7.12
CA THR A 27 -2.57 15.54 -5.89
C THR A 27 -2.95 14.09 -6.14
N TYR A 28 -2.01 13.30 -6.64
CA TYR A 28 -2.25 11.91 -7.06
C TYR A 28 -2.77 11.04 -5.91
N TYR A 29 -2.28 11.29 -4.69
CA TYR A 29 -2.65 10.49 -3.53
C TYR A 29 -4.15 10.54 -3.23
N THR A 30 -4.84 11.67 -3.50
CA THR A 30 -6.28 11.80 -3.24
C THR A 30 -7.15 10.90 -4.10
N ALA A 31 -6.62 10.44 -5.24
CA ALA A 31 -7.32 9.53 -6.13
C ALA A 31 -7.15 8.04 -5.76
N ILE A 32 -6.37 7.72 -4.73
CA ILE A 32 -6.08 6.32 -4.36
C ILE A 32 -6.09 6.05 -2.85
N ASP A 33 -6.46 7.05 -2.03
CA ASP A 33 -6.42 6.96 -0.55
C ASP A 33 -7.74 6.48 0.08
N GLU A 34 -8.78 6.24 -0.71
CA GLU A 34 -10.11 5.94 -0.23
C GLU A 34 -10.18 4.68 0.64
N SER A 35 -11.10 4.73 1.63
CA SER A 35 -11.42 3.57 2.45
C SER A 35 -12.22 2.49 1.68
N SER A 36 -12.92 2.91 0.63
CA SER A 36 -13.64 2.06 -0.31
C SER A 36 -13.24 2.46 -1.72
N ALA A 37 -12.81 1.49 -2.53
CA ALA A 37 -12.35 1.77 -3.89
C ALA A 37 -13.42 2.49 -4.72
N SER A 38 -12.99 3.53 -5.43
CA SER A 38 -13.79 4.28 -6.41
C SER A 38 -13.16 4.14 -7.79
N ASP A 39 -13.79 3.39 -8.68
CA ASP A 39 -13.28 3.19 -10.04
C ASP A 39 -13.47 4.42 -10.95
N SER A 40 -14.11 5.46 -10.46
CA SER A 40 -14.23 6.76 -11.14
C SER A 40 -13.12 7.74 -10.76
N ASP A 41 -12.34 7.42 -9.74
CA ASP A 41 -11.25 8.22 -9.21
C ASP A 41 -9.98 7.38 -9.24
N TYR A 42 -9.00 7.80 -10.03
CA TYR A 42 -7.80 7.00 -10.28
C TYR A 42 -6.63 7.85 -10.78
N ILE A 43 -5.44 7.33 -10.58
CA ILE A 43 -4.24 7.80 -11.27
C ILE A 43 -3.98 6.96 -12.51
N THR A 44 -3.42 7.58 -13.54
CA THR A 44 -3.01 6.92 -14.78
C THR A 44 -1.51 7.01 -14.95
N GLY A 45 -0.85 5.88 -15.11
CA GLY A 45 0.52 5.79 -15.57
C GLY A 45 0.54 5.50 -17.07
N ASP A 46 1.23 6.35 -17.84
CA ASP A 46 1.38 6.19 -19.29
C ASP A 46 2.74 5.55 -19.59
N GLY A 47 2.73 4.27 -19.87
CA GLY A 47 3.90 3.50 -20.25
C GLY A 47 4.45 3.94 -21.60
N SER A 48 5.73 4.17 -21.70
CA SER A 48 6.40 4.28 -22.99
C SER A 48 7.32 3.08 -23.16
N SER A 49 7.32 2.48 -24.36
CA SER A 49 7.96 1.19 -24.63
C SER A 49 9.34 1.02 -23.98
N GLY A 50 9.46 -0.01 -23.17
CA GLY A 50 10.70 -0.42 -22.54
C GLY A 50 11.22 0.50 -21.43
N SER A 51 10.41 1.43 -20.94
CA SER A 51 10.76 2.32 -19.85
C SER A 51 9.85 2.13 -18.66
N GLU A 52 10.44 1.77 -17.55
CA GLU A 52 9.79 1.79 -16.25
C GLU A 52 9.34 3.22 -15.90
N ILE A 53 8.10 3.38 -15.44
CA ILE A 53 7.61 4.63 -14.85
C ILE A 53 7.32 4.42 -13.37
N GLN A 54 7.53 5.45 -12.55
CA GLN A 54 7.46 5.33 -11.11
C GLN A 54 6.75 6.53 -10.48
N ILE A 55 5.95 6.22 -9.45
CA ILE A 55 5.39 7.22 -8.54
C ILE A 55 5.52 6.73 -7.10
N ASP A 56 5.83 7.65 -6.18
CA ASP A 56 5.98 7.40 -4.74
C ASP A 56 4.96 8.20 -3.94
N PHE A 57 4.36 7.59 -2.92
CA PHE A 57 3.38 8.19 -2.03
C PHE A 57 3.82 8.11 -0.57
N GLU A 58 3.76 9.24 0.13
CA GLU A 58 3.83 9.24 1.59
C GLU A 58 2.64 8.48 2.17
N LEU A 59 2.87 7.76 3.25
CA LEU A 59 1.83 6.98 3.93
C LEU A 59 1.44 7.63 5.27
N THR A 60 0.28 7.24 5.78
CA THR A 60 -0.20 7.65 7.11
C THR A 60 0.88 7.46 8.17
N ASN A 61 1.17 8.51 8.92
CA ASN A 61 2.10 8.52 10.04
C ASN A 61 1.43 8.09 11.35
N GLY A 62 2.24 7.81 12.38
CA GLY A 62 1.76 7.50 13.72
C GLY A 62 1.18 6.11 13.88
N LEU A 63 1.52 5.18 12.99
CA LEU A 63 1.15 3.79 13.15
C LEU A 63 1.93 3.16 14.30
N SER A 64 1.24 2.34 15.08
CA SER A 64 1.89 1.58 16.16
C SER A 64 2.70 0.43 15.58
N ASP A 65 3.97 0.33 15.97
CA ASP A 65 4.83 -0.78 15.58
C ASP A 65 4.29 -2.11 16.14
N PRO A 66 3.90 -3.07 15.29
CA PRO A 66 3.44 -4.38 15.76
C PRO A 66 4.56 -5.24 16.32
N SER A 67 5.83 -4.81 16.22
CA SER A 67 7.02 -5.61 16.57
C SER A 67 7.05 -6.97 15.86
N ALA A 68 6.43 -7.07 14.70
CA ALA A 68 6.28 -8.30 13.94
C ALA A 68 6.57 -8.07 12.46
N THR A 69 7.15 -9.07 11.82
CA THR A 69 7.37 -9.07 10.36
C THR A 69 6.23 -9.76 9.61
N THR A 70 5.28 -10.37 10.32
CA THR A 70 4.16 -11.12 9.76
C THR A 70 2.88 -10.30 9.75
N GLY A 71 1.95 -10.67 8.88
CA GLY A 71 0.59 -10.12 8.86
C GLY A 71 0.43 -8.80 8.11
N HIS A 72 1.49 -8.25 7.55
CA HIS A 72 1.41 -7.11 6.65
C HIS A 72 0.82 -7.51 5.30
N LYS A 73 0.04 -6.61 4.68
CA LYS A 73 -0.47 -6.84 3.33
C LYS A 73 -0.37 -5.57 2.50
N LEU A 74 -0.03 -5.73 1.22
CA LEU A 74 -0.22 -4.70 0.20
C LEU A 74 -1.56 -4.97 -0.48
N ILE A 75 -2.41 -3.96 -0.55
CA ILE A 75 -3.68 -4.01 -1.27
C ILE A 75 -3.67 -2.92 -2.31
N PHE A 76 -3.95 -3.28 -3.56
CA PHE A 76 -4.07 -2.31 -4.63
C PHE A 76 -5.11 -2.76 -5.65
N ARG A 77 -5.81 -1.78 -6.23
CA ARG A 77 -6.84 -1.98 -7.21
C ARG A 77 -6.45 -1.29 -8.50
N TYR A 78 -6.44 -2.02 -9.58
CA TYR A 78 -5.90 -1.59 -10.84
C TYR A 78 -6.72 -2.11 -12.03
N ASN A 79 -6.51 -1.45 -13.15
CA ASN A 79 -7.00 -1.80 -14.48
C ASN A 79 -5.95 -1.41 -15.51
N THR A 80 -6.05 -1.90 -16.75
CA THR A 80 -5.32 -1.41 -17.91
C THR A 80 -6.29 -1.09 -19.04
N ASP A 81 -5.82 -0.46 -20.11
CA ASP A 81 -6.66 -0.24 -21.29
C ASP A 81 -6.98 -1.53 -22.07
N GLY A 82 -6.41 -2.66 -21.65
CA GLY A 82 -6.68 -3.99 -22.21
C GLY A 82 -5.95 -4.31 -23.49
N SER A 83 -5.12 -3.40 -23.97
CA SER A 83 -4.34 -3.58 -25.21
C SER A 83 -2.93 -4.11 -24.96
N SER A 84 -2.47 -4.06 -23.70
CA SER A 84 -1.10 -4.43 -23.32
C SER A 84 -0.76 -5.87 -23.65
N SER A 85 0.37 -6.05 -24.28
CA SER A 85 0.89 -7.35 -24.68
C SER A 85 1.96 -7.91 -23.72
N ASP A 86 2.54 -7.09 -22.87
CA ASP A 86 3.67 -7.48 -22.00
C ASP A 86 3.90 -6.44 -20.89
N ALA A 87 2.89 -6.24 -20.03
CA ALA A 87 2.89 -5.19 -19.01
C ALA A 87 2.99 -5.75 -17.59
N THR A 88 3.83 -5.13 -16.77
CA THR A 88 4.02 -5.49 -15.36
C THR A 88 3.76 -4.31 -14.46
N LEU A 89 2.90 -4.51 -13.46
CA LEU A 89 2.68 -3.58 -12.36
C LEU A 89 3.39 -4.10 -11.10
N THR A 90 4.30 -3.31 -10.56
CA THR A 90 4.98 -3.63 -9.31
C THR A 90 4.60 -2.61 -8.23
N VAL A 91 4.12 -3.11 -7.10
CA VAL A 91 3.82 -2.28 -5.92
C VAL A 91 4.77 -2.67 -4.79
N ARG A 92 5.44 -1.68 -4.21
CA ARG A 92 6.43 -1.87 -3.14
C ARG A 92 6.08 -1.04 -1.90
N LEU A 93 6.25 -1.66 -0.74
CA LEU A 93 6.40 -0.93 0.51
C LEU A 93 7.87 -0.67 0.73
N MET A 94 8.23 0.59 0.86
CA MET A 94 9.59 1.07 1.07
C MET A 94 9.73 1.64 2.47
N GLU A 95 10.92 1.47 3.07
CA GLU A 95 11.39 2.22 4.24
C GLU A 95 12.73 2.85 3.88
N GLY A 96 12.74 4.14 3.63
CA GLY A 96 13.89 4.82 3.03
C GLY A 96 14.28 4.16 1.70
N SER A 97 15.49 3.62 1.58
CA SER A 97 15.95 2.90 0.38
C SER A 97 15.70 1.38 0.42
N THR A 98 15.12 0.88 1.49
CA THR A 98 14.93 -0.56 1.71
C THR A 98 13.56 -1.01 1.26
N ILE A 99 13.49 -2.05 0.42
CA ILE A 99 12.24 -2.70 0.04
C ILE A 99 11.81 -3.61 1.20
N ARG A 100 10.63 -3.34 1.78
CA ARG A 100 10.05 -4.16 2.85
C ARG A 100 9.04 -5.18 2.34
N MET A 101 8.31 -4.83 1.30
CA MET A 101 7.43 -5.73 0.56
C MET A 101 7.51 -5.39 -0.93
N SER A 102 7.32 -6.38 -1.79
CA SER A 102 7.24 -6.17 -3.24
C SER A 102 6.34 -7.23 -3.84
N ASP A 103 5.34 -6.79 -4.59
CA ASP A 103 4.51 -7.66 -5.42
C ASP A 103 4.59 -7.16 -6.86
N ALA A 104 4.93 -8.06 -7.77
CA ALA A 104 4.94 -7.80 -9.20
C ALA A 104 3.86 -8.68 -9.85
N VAL A 105 2.98 -8.09 -10.61
CA VAL A 105 1.86 -8.77 -11.26
C VAL A 105 1.87 -8.47 -12.75
N ASP A 106 1.71 -9.52 -13.54
CA ASP A 106 1.41 -9.41 -14.96
C ASP A 106 -0.01 -8.82 -15.10
N VAL A 107 -0.10 -7.67 -15.76
CA VAL A 107 -1.35 -6.94 -15.96
C VAL A 107 -1.81 -6.97 -17.42
N THR A 108 -1.17 -7.80 -18.22
CA THR A 108 -1.49 -8.01 -19.64
C THR A 108 -2.95 -8.33 -19.85
N GLY A 109 -3.65 -7.53 -20.64
CA GLY A 109 -5.05 -7.74 -21.01
C GLY A 109 -6.07 -7.57 -19.86
N VAL A 110 -5.69 -6.96 -18.74
CA VAL A 110 -6.62 -6.68 -17.63
C VAL A 110 -7.50 -5.49 -17.97
N SER A 111 -8.68 -5.73 -18.53
CA SER A 111 -9.61 -4.71 -19.02
C SER A 111 -10.71 -4.29 -18.02
N SER A 112 -10.62 -4.71 -16.77
CA SER A 112 -11.54 -4.35 -15.70
C SER A 112 -10.83 -4.24 -14.37
N TYR A 113 -11.30 -3.32 -13.51
CA TYR A 113 -10.69 -3.12 -12.21
C TYR A 113 -10.64 -4.40 -11.38
N THR A 114 -9.45 -4.77 -10.98
CA THR A 114 -9.15 -5.96 -10.20
C THR A 114 -8.43 -5.57 -8.92
N THR A 115 -8.85 -6.14 -7.79
CA THR A 115 -8.17 -5.91 -6.51
C THR A 115 -7.17 -7.03 -6.26
N ARG A 116 -5.93 -6.64 -6.04
CA ARG A 116 -4.85 -7.53 -5.62
C ARG A 116 -4.59 -7.38 -4.13
N THR A 117 -4.45 -8.50 -3.43
CA THR A 117 -3.98 -8.56 -2.06
C THR A 117 -2.72 -9.42 -2.01
N TYR A 118 -1.60 -8.81 -1.72
CA TYR A 118 -0.34 -9.48 -1.50
C TYR A 118 -0.06 -9.58 0.00
N ALA A 119 -0.01 -10.80 0.50
CA ALA A 119 0.22 -11.12 1.91
C ALA A 119 1.44 -12.04 2.04
N PRO A 120 2.66 -11.50 2.08
CA PRO A 120 3.86 -12.32 2.27
C PRO A 120 3.87 -12.93 3.67
N THR A 121 4.54 -14.06 3.81
CA THR A 121 4.72 -14.70 5.12
C THR A 121 5.42 -13.75 6.10
N ASN A 122 6.39 -12.96 5.61
CA ASN A 122 7.11 -11.94 6.39
C ASN A 122 7.44 -10.75 5.49
N THR A 123 7.58 -9.57 6.10
CA THR A 123 8.28 -8.44 5.45
C THR A 123 9.77 -8.77 5.30
N THR A 124 10.46 -8.10 4.38
CA THR A 124 11.92 -8.22 4.24
C THR A 124 12.60 -7.51 5.41
N GLY A 125 12.90 -8.27 6.46
CA GLY A 125 13.42 -7.76 7.73
C GLY A 125 12.38 -6.97 8.53
N SER A 126 12.77 -6.51 9.71
CA SER A 126 11.93 -5.67 10.56
C SER A 126 11.81 -4.27 10.00
N ILE A 127 10.63 -3.67 10.08
CA ILE A 127 10.42 -2.26 9.79
C ILE A 127 10.91 -1.48 11.02
N GLY A 128 11.88 -0.60 10.81
CA GLY A 128 12.49 0.18 11.90
C GLY A 128 11.69 1.44 12.24
N SER A 129 10.98 2.00 11.28
CA SER A 129 10.13 3.18 11.48
C SER A 129 8.97 3.19 10.50
N TYR A 130 7.77 3.11 11.03
CA TYR A 130 6.53 3.20 10.24
C TYR A 130 6.30 4.61 9.66
N ASP A 131 6.85 5.65 10.28
CA ASP A 131 6.79 7.02 9.79
C ASP A 131 7.72 7.28 8.59
N ASN A 132 8.68 6.38 8.32
CA ASN A 132 9.57 6.46 7.16
C ASN A 132 9.13 5.58 6.00
N MET A 133 7.95 4.98 6.10
CA MET A 133 7.40 4.16 5.03
C MET A 133 6.79 5.02 3.92
N PHE A 134 6.91 4.53 2.72
CA PHE A 134 6.19 5.04 1.57
C PHE A 134 5.81 3.93 0.61
N LEU A 135 4.79 4.18 -0.19
CA LEU A 135 4.36 3.27 -1.23
C LEU A 135 5.00 3.69 -2.55
N ARG A 136 5.57 2.72 -3.27
CA ARG A 136 6.12 2.91 -4.61
C ARG A 136 5.33 2.07 -5.58
N ILE A 137 4.82 2.71 -6.63
CA ILE A 137 4.14 2.04 -7.74
C ILE A 137 5.03 2.20 -8.97
N ILE A 138 5.26 1.08 -9.64
CA ILE A 138 6.09 1.00 -10.83
C ILE A 138 5.27 0.31 -11.90
N PHE A 139 5.20 0.91 -13.07
CA PHE A 139 4.61 0.28 -14.24
C PHE A 139 5.66 0.17 -15.33
N GLU A 140 5.79 -1.02 -15.89
CA GLU A 140 6.66 -1.34 -17.01
C GLU A 140 5.81 -1.92 -18.11
N ASP A 141 5.87 -1.31 -19.26
CA ASP A 141 5.17 -1.73 -20.47
C ASP A 141 6.16 -2.07 -21.57
N GLY A 142 5.96 -3.21 -22.20
CA GLY A 142 6.75 -3.67 -23.35
C GLY A 142 6.42 -2.93 -24.65
N ASP A 143 5.22 -2.35 -24.75
CA ASP A 143 4.70 -1.67 -25.94
C ASP A 143 4.33 -0.20 -25.65
N ALA A 144 4.61 0.72 -26.54
CA ALA A 144 4.60 2.18 -26.34
C ALA A 144 3.21 2.84 -26.15
N SER A 145 2.14 2.10 -25.88
CA SER A 145 0.79 2.65 -25.92
C SER A 145 -0.12 2.30 -24.75
N ASP A 146 0.39 1.56 -23.79
CA ASP A 146 -0.47 1.02 -22.73
C ASP A 146 -0.47 1.90 -21.49
N SER A 147 -1.64 1.97 -20.86
CA SER A 147 -1.83 2.74 -19.63
C SER A 147 -2.30 1.82 -18.49
N VAL A 148 -1.78 2.07 -17.31
CA VAL A 148 -2.28 1.49 -16.07
C VAL A 148 -3.12 2.51 -15.31
N TYR A 149 -4.22 2.06 -14.76
CA TYR A 149 -5.12 2.85 -13.93
C TYR A 149 -5.11 2.25 -12.51
N ILE A 150 -4.82 3.07 -11.51
CA ILE A 150 -4.82 2.66 -10.11
C ILE A 150 -5.89 3.47 -9.39
N SER A 151 -6.89 2.80 -8.81
CA SER A 151 -8.00 3.43 -8.11
C SER A 151 -7.95 3.26 -6.59
N GLN A 152 -7.02 2.47 -6.08
CA GLN A 152 -6.77 2.35 -4.65
C GLN A 152 -5.41 1.68 -4.40
N ALA A 153 -4.67 2.15 -3.39
CA ALA A 153 -3.50 1.44 -2.91
C ALA A 153 -3.26 1.76 -1.42
N TYR A 154 -2.99 0.73 -0.60
CA TYR A 154 -2.70 0.91 0.81
C TYR A 154 -2.00 -0.31 1.40
N VAL A 155 -1.53 -0.17 2.64
CA VAL A 155 -0.91 -1.25 3.41
C VAL A 155 -1.77 -1.55 4.65
N GLU A 156 -2.11 -2.80 4.83
CA GLU A 156 -2.58 -3.29 6.14
C GLU A 156 -1.35 -3.59 7.01
N VAL A 157 -1.31 -2.96 8.17
CA VAL A 157 -0.31 -3.20 9.21
C VAL A 157 -0.99 -3.93 10.36
N PRO A 158 -0.47 -5.06 10.84
CA PRO A 158 -1.04 -5.75 11.98
C PRO A 158 -1.06 -4.82 13.20
N ASP A 159 -2.00 -5.03 14.08
CA ASP A 159 -2.05 -4.28 15.33
C ASP A 159 -0.78 -4.56 16.14
N ALA A 160 -0.27 -3.54 16.79
CA ALA A 160 0.75 -3.78 17.80
C ALA A 160 0.20 -4.86 18.74
N SER A 161 0.89 -5.98 18.85
CA SER A 161 0.51 -7.01 19.80
C SER A 161 0.43 -6.31 21.18
N GLY A 162 -0.78 -5.92 21.55
CA GLY A 162 -1.02 -5.28 22.81
C GLY A 162 -0.37 -6.17 23.84
N GLY A 163 0.67 -5.66 24.49
CA GLY A 163 1.24 -6.35 25.63
C GLY A 163 0.04 -6.81 26.44
N SER A 164 -0.12 -8.10 26.60
CA SER A 164 -1.22 -8.65 27.37
C SER A 164 -1.36 -7.77 28.59
N SER A 165 -2.39 -6.93 28.62
CA SER A 165 -2.78 -6.32 29.87
C SER A 165 -3.13 -7.55 30.72
N ILE A 166 -2.16 -8.03 31.46
CA ILE A 166 -2.41 -8.95 32.55
C ILE A 166 -3.39 -8.16 33.38
N ALA A 167 -4.68 -8.40 33.19
CA ALA A 167 -5.68 -7.86 34.09
C ALA A 167 -5.13 -8.20 35.49
N PRO A 168 -4.96 -7.23 36.38
CA PRO A 168 -4.44 -7.51 37.67
C PRO A 168 -5.30 -8.65 38.23
N ILE A 169 -4.72 -9.83 38.38
CA ILE A 169 -5.42 -10.89 39.08
C ILE A 169 -5.74 -10.27 40.41
N ALA A 170 -7.00 -9.90 40.61
CA ALA A 170 -7.47 -9.42 41.90
C ALA A 170 -7.07 -10.49 42.87
N MET A 171 -6.02 -10.23 43.63
CA MET A 171 -5.66 -11.06 44.80
C MET A 171 -6.87 -11.01 45.70
N ASN A 172 -7.71 -12.03 45.62
CA ASN A 172 -8.72 -12.27 46.61
C ASN A 172 -7.97 -12.43 47.93
N HIS A 173 -7.93 -11.36 48.69
CA HIS A 173 -7.58 -11.40 50.11
C HIS A 173 -8.53 -12.38 50.80
N TYR A 174 -8.06 -13.58 50.98
CA TYR A 174 -8.63 -14.48 51.95
C TYR A 174 -8.56 -13.81 53.33
N ARG A 175 -9.61 -13.12 53.69
CA ARG A 175 -9.81 -12.64 55.02
C ARG A 175 -10.13 -13.87 55.88
N LYS A 176 -9.11 -14.40 56.54
CA LYS A 176 -9.22 -15.46 57.50
C LYS A 176 -10.06 -14.87 58.67
N LEU A 177 -11.34 -15.22 58.74
CA LEU A 177 -12.15 -15.02 59.92
C LEU A 177 -11.67 -16.02 60.96
N ARG A 178 -10.98 -15.54 61.99
CA ARG A 178 -10.83 -16.24 63.25
C ARG A 178 -12.09 -15.96 64.07
N GLY A 179 -12.87 -17.01 64.31
CA GLY A 179 -13.80 -17.09 65.43
C GLY A 179 -13.06 -17.48 66.70
#